data_b2770ff596a75ce677185a6fb9fe3fa3
#
_entry.id   b2770ff596a75ce677185a6fb9fe3fa3
#
_cell.length_a   1.000
_cell.length_b   1.000
_cell.length_c   1.000
_cell.angle_alpha   90.00
_cell.angle_beta   90.00
_cell.angle_gamma   90.00
#
_symmetry.space_group_name_H-M   'P 1'
#
loop_
_entity.id
_entity.type
_entity.pdbx_description
1 polymer ?
#
loop_
_entity_poly.entity_id
_entity_poly.type
_entity_poly.pdbx_seq_one_letter_code
_entity_poly.pdbx_strand_id
1 'polypeptide(L)'
;MVQYHSDVDRVFAALADPTRREVLERLSTGSATISELAEPYGMSLTGMKKHVGLLEDANLVITEKVGRARRCRLVPYAFEGISVWLARLDRFAQVVERTKEKEHSEYRRQHPERV
;
A
#
# COMPACT_ATOMS: atom_id res chain seq x y z
N MET A 1 24.78 -14.47 -6.82
CA MET A 1 23.98 -13.82 -5.78
C MET A 1 22.50 -13.93 -6.10
N VAL A 2 21.76 -14.41 -5.18
CA VAL A 2 20.32 -14.60 -5.41
C VAL A 2 19.62 -13.25 -5.27
N GLN A 3 18.96 -12.86 -6.32
CA GLN A 3 18.18 -11.65 -6.30
C GLN A 3 16.77 -11.97 -5.84
N TYR A 4 16.52 -11.73 -4.57
CA TYR A 4 15.20 -11.92 -3.98
C TYR A 4 14.33 -10.67 -4.03
N HIS A 5 14.69 -9.70 -4.88
CA HIS A 5 13.76 -8.61 -5.13
C HIS A 5 12.68 -9.12 -6.05
N SER A 6 11.85 -9.99 -5.48
CA SER A 6 10.64 -10.41 -6.16
C SER A 6 9.75 -9.18 -6.36
N ASP A 7 8.84 -9.26 -7.31
CA ASP A 7 7.86 -8.21 -7.53
C ASP A 7 7.08 -7.90 -6.25
N VAL A 8 6.89 -8.91 -5.39
CA VAL A 8 6.22 -8.77 -4.10
C VAL A 8 7.00 -7.85 -3.17
N ASP A 9 8.34 -8.00 -3.10
CA ASP A 9 9.17 -7.14 -2.24
C ASP A 9 9.11 -5.69 -2.67
N ARG A 10 9.11 -5.43 -3.99
CA ARG A 10 9.00 -4.08 -4.52
C ARG A 10 7.63 -3.46 -4.20
N VAL A 11 6.58 -4.27 -4.29
CA VAL A 11 5.24 -3.85 -3.93
C VAL A 11 5.17 -3.44 -2.46
N PHE A 12 5.65 -4.28 -1.56
CA PHE A 12 5.63 -3.95 -0.13
C PHE A 12 6.50 -2.73 0.19
N ALA A 13 7.67 -2.61 -0.45
CA ALA A 13 8.51 -1.43 -0.29
C ALA A 13 7.79 -0.17 -0.76
N ALA A 14 7.10 -0.23 -1.89
CA ALA A 14 6.33 0.91 -2.40
C ALA A 14 5.19 1.27 -1.45
N LEU A 15 4.53 0.28 -0.85
CA LEU A 15 3.41 0.48 0.05
C LEU A 15 3.84 0.90 1.46
N ALA A 16 5.13 0.87 1.77
CA ALA A 16 5.63 1.25 3.09
C ALA A 16 5.50 2.75 3.39
N ASP A 17 5.36 3.58 2.36
CA ASP A 17 5.24 5.02 2.52
C ASP A 17 3.76 5.47 2.49
N PRO A 18 3.32 6.28 3.46
CA PRO A 18 1.92 6.71 3.51
C PRO A 18 1.49 7.58 2.31
N THR A 19 2.38 8.42 1.80
CA THR A 19 2.07 9.25 0.63
C THR A 19 1.80 8.38 -0.59
N ARG A 20 2.62 7.35 -0.79
CA ARG A 20 2.42 6.43 -1.92
C ARG A 20 1.12 5.64 -1.80
N ARG A 21 0.75 5.23 -0.59
CA ARG A 21 -0.55 4.58 -0.36
C ARG A 21 -1.72 5.50 -0.71
N GLU A 22 -1.63 6.77 -0.34
CA GLU A 22 -2.67 7.76 -0.65
C GLU A 22 -2.74 8.04 -2.16
N VAL A 23 -1.60 8.07 -2.84
CA VAL A 23 -1.56 8.20 -4.31
C VAL A 23 -2.32 7.05 -4.98
N LEU A 24 -2.06 5.82 -4.54
CA LEU A 24 -2.77 4.65 -5.07
C LEU A 24 -4.28 4.75 -4.82
N GLU A 25 -4.66 5.17 -3.63
CA GLU A 25 -6.06 5.36 -3.27
C GLU A 25 -6.72 6.42 -4.17
N ARG A 26 -6.03 7.53 -4.41
CA ARG A 26 -6.51 8.57 -5.32
C ARG A 26 -6.67 8.02 -6.75
N LEU A 27 -5.70 7.26 -7.23
CA LEU A 27 -5.73 6.68 -8.56
C LEU A 27 -6.78 5.57 -8.72
N SER A 28 -7.29 5.04 -7.62
CA SER A 28 -8.38 4.06 -7.66
C SER A 28 -9.69 4.69 -8.14
N THR A 29 -9.82 6.00 -8.05
CA THR A 29 -11.00 6.73 -8.53
C THR A 29 -10.88 7.25 -9.95
N GLY A 30 -9.70 7.10 -10.55
CA GLY A 30 -9.44 7.55 -11.93
C GLY A 30 -8.02 8.05 -12.09
N SER A 31 -7.59 8.21 -13.33
CA SER A 31 -6.25 8.72 -13.62
C SER A 31 -6.06 10.15 -13.13
N ALA A 32 -4.82 10.53 -12.91
CA ALA A 32 -4.44 11.88 -12.47
C ALA A 32 -3.06 12.22 -13.01
N THR A 33 -2.81 13.51 -13.20
CA THR A 33 -1.48 13.99 -13.57
C THR A 33 -0.58 14.06 -12.35
N ILE A 34 0.73 14.13 -12.56
CA ILE A 34 1.70 14.35 -11.48
C ILE A 34 1.35 15.62 -10.70
N SER A 35 0.98 16.70 -11.40
CA SER A 35 0.59 17.96 -10.76
C SER A 35 -0.64 17.79 -9.86
N GLU A 36 -1.65 17.10 -10.34
CA GLU A 36 -2.86 16.83 -9.56
C GLU A 36 -2.56 15.99 -8.32
N LEU A 37 -1.64 15.04 -8.43
CA LEU A 37 -1.23 14.21 -7.29
C LEU A 37 -0.41 15.01 -6.26
N ALA A 38 0.41 15.93 -6.72
CA ALA A 38 1.29 16.72 -5.84
C ALA A 38 0.53 17.81 -5.08
N GLU A 39 -0.51 18.36 -5.66
CA GLU A 39 -1.23 19.52 -5.14
C GLU A 39 -1.71 19.38 -3.70
N PRO A 40 -2.42 18.30 -3.31
CA PRO A 40 -2.92 18.15 -1.95
C PRO A 40 -1.83 18.14 -0.87
N TYR A 41 -0.60 17.84 -1.23
CA TYR A 41 0.53 17.74 -0.29
C TYR A 41 1.42 18.97 -0.26
N GLY A 42 1.15 19.95 -1.14
CA GLY A 42 2.08 21.04 -1.33
C GLY A 42 3.47 20.60 -1.77
N MET A 43 3.54 19.45 -2.41
CA MET A 43 4.79 18.81 -2.80
C MET A 43 5.24 19.29 -4.18
N SER A 44 6.57 19.36 -4.40
CA SER A 44 7.12 19.66 -5.71
C SER A 44 6.82 18.54 -6.71
N LEU A 45 6.82 18.89 -7.98
CA LEU A 45 6.66 17.89 -9.05
C LEU A 45 7.78 16.84 -9.00
N THR A 46 8.99 17.27 -8.70
CA THR A 46 10.14 16.36 -8.57
C THR A 46 9.94 15.35 -7.43
N GLY A 47 9.44 15.82 -6.29
CA GLY A 47 9.13 14.94 -5.15
C GLY A 47 8.05 13.93 -5.49
N MET A 48 6.97 14.38 -6.12
CA MET A 48 5.90 13.47 -6.52
C MET A 48 6.34 12.49 -7.61
N LYS A 49 7.19 12.92 -8.55
CA LYS A 49 7.76 12.03 -9.57
C LYS A 49 8.54 10.86 -8.94
N LYS A 50 9.26 11.12 -7.85
CA LYS A 50 10.00 10.06 -7.15
C LYS A 50 9.04 9.03 -6.54
N HIS A 51 7.97 9.49 -5.91
CA HIS A 51 6.95 8.58 -5.36
C HIS A 51 6.27 7.76 -6.46
N VAL A 52 5.87 8.41 -7.52
CA VAL A 52 5.24 7.73 -8.67
C VAL A 52 6.22 6.77 -9.34
N GLY A 53 7.49 7.15 -9.44
CA GLY A 53 8.53 6.28 -10.00
C GLY A 53 8.69 4.98 -9.23
N LEU A 54 8.63 5.03 -7.91
CA LEU A 54 8.70 3.83 -7.08
C LEU A 54 7.46 2.93 -7.26
N LEU A 55 6.30 3.55 -7.42
CA LEU A 55 5.07 2.81 -7.72
C LEU A 55 5.11 2.20 -9.12
N GLU A 56 5.69 2.90 -10.07
CA GLU A 56 5.89 2.41 -11.43
C GLU A 56 6.86 1.24 -11.47
N ASP A 57 7.97 1.33 -10.74
CA ASP A 57 8.97 0.26 -10.63
C ASP A 57 8.36 -1.00 -9.99
N ALA A 58 7.38 -0.84 -9.12
CA ALA A 58 6.66 -1.94 -8.51
C ALA A 58 5.51 -2.46 -9.40
N ASN A 59 5.36 -1.92 -10.60
CA ASN A 59 4.30 -2.25 -11.56
C ASN A 59 2.89 -1.98 -11.05
N LEU A 60 2.74 -1.06 -10.12
CA LEU A 60 1.44 -0.67 -9.57
C LEU A 60 0.78 0.46 -10.37
N VAL A 61 1.60 1.26 -11.04
CA VAL A 61 1.18 2.45 -11.76
C VAL A 61 1.85 2.48 -13.13
N ILE A 62 1.11 2.93 -14.14
CA ILE A 62 1.64 3.24 -15.47
C ILE A 62 1.53 4.75 -15.65
N THR A 63 2.58 5.36 -16.24
CA THR A 63 2.54 6.77 -16.59
C THR A 63 2.61 6.92 -18.10
N GLU A 64 1.85 7.88 -18.62
CA GLU A 64 1.83 8.21 -20.04
C GLU A 64 1.99 9.70 -20.21
N LYS A 65 2.78 10.10 -21.21
CA LYS A 65 2.89 11.51 -21.54
C LYS A 65 1.71 11.90 -22.43
N VAL A 66 0.92 12.85 -21.95
CA VAL A 66 -0.23 13.39 -22.69
C VAL A 66 -0.01 14.90 -22.81
N GLY A 67 0.41 15.35 -24.00
CA GLY A 67 0.83 16.73 -24.22
C GLY A 67 2.05 17.05 -23.36
N ARG A 68 1.94 18.08 -22.49
CA ARG A 68 3.00 18.48 -21.56
C ARG A 68 2.87 17.83 -20.19
N ALA A 69 1.77 17.12 -19.95
CA ALA A 69 1.50 16.51 -18.69
C ALA A 69 1.87 15.02 -18.69
N ARG A 70 2.17 14.48 -17.53
CA ARG A 70 2.36 13.05 -17.33
C ARG A 70 1.18 12.53 -16.54
N ARG A 71 0.41 11.67 -17.17
CA ARG A 71 -0.80 11.10 -16.57
C ARG A 71 -0.50 9.72 -16.01
N CYS A 72 -0.96 9.50 -14.78
CA CYS A 72 -0.74 8.26 -14.04
C CYS A 72 -2.06 7.49 -13.91
N ARG A 73 -2.00 6.17 -13.99
CA ARG A 73 -3.14 5.30 -13.74
C ARG A 73 -2.70 4.00 -13.08
N LEU A 74 -3.61 3.36 -12.38
CA LEU A 74 -3.35 2.06 -11.78
C LEU A 74 -3.20 0.97 -12.84
N VAL A 75 -2.36 -0.01 -12.53
CA VAL A 75 -2.26 -1.26 -13.31
C VAL A 75 -3.23 -2.26 -12.68
N PRO A 76 -4.33 -2.63 -13.36
CA PRO A 76 -5.35 -3.49 -12.73
C PRO A 76 -4.80 -4.84 -12.24
N TYR A 77 -3.91 -5.45 -12.99
CA TYR A 77 -3.38 -6.79 -12.67
C TYR A 77 -2.39 -6.79 -11.51
N ALA A 78 -1.82 -5.64 -11.19
CA ALA A 78 -0.78 -5.54 -10.17
C ALA A 78 -1.29 -5.93 -8.78
N PHE A 79 -2.57 -5.76 -8.54
CA PHE A 79 -3.18 -6.02 -7.24
C PHE A 79 -3.63 -7.47 -7.05
N GLU A 80 -3.61 -8.30 -8.08
CA GLU A 80 -3.98 -9.71 -7.98
C GLU A 80 -3.03 -10.48 -7.06
N GLY A 81 -1.71 -10.31 -7.27
CA GLY A 81 -0.71 -10.94 -6.42
C GLY A 81 -0.78 -10.46 -4.97
N ILE A 82 -1.07 -9.17 -4.79
CA ILE A 82 -1.24 -8.57 -3.46
C ILE A 82 -2.46 -9.16 -2.77
N SER A 83 -3.56 -9.36 -3.49
CA SER A 83 -4.78 -9.89 -2.88
C SER A 83 -4.58 -11.29 -2.30
N VAL A 84 -3.74 -12.11 -2.93
CA VAL A 84 -3.37 -13.42 -2.41
C VAL A 84 -2.60 -13.28 -1.09
N TRP A 85 -1.64 -12.36 -1.03
CA TRP A 85 -0.87 -12.09 0.19
C TRP A 85 -1.74 -11.49 1.29
N LEU A 86 -2.63 -10.58 0.95
CA LEU A 86 -3.55 -9.99 1.91
C LEU A 86 -4.50 -11.04 2.49
N ALA A 87 -4.95 -12.00 1.68
CA ALA A 87 -5.75 -13.11 2.17
C ALA A 87 -5.00 -13.97 3.18
N ARG A 88 -3.69 -14.19 2.96
CA ARG A 88 -2.83 -14.89 3.92
C ARG A 88 -2.67 -14.10 5.21
N LEU A 89 -2.47 -12.78 5.10
CA LEU A 89 -2.35 -11.90 6.26
C LEU A 89 -3.66 -11.87 7.06
N ASP A 90 -4.79 -11.97 6.41
CA ASP A 90 -6.07 -12.05 7.08
C ASP A 90 -6.16 -13.27 8.00
N ARG A 91 -5.60 -14.40 7.58
CA ARG A 91 -5.49 -15.59 8.45
C ARG A 91 -4.66 -15.32 9.67
N PHE A 92 -3.56 -14.58 9.54
CA PHE A 92 -2.73 -14.16 10.68
C PHE A 92 -3.52 -13.23 11.60
N ALA A 93 -4.30 -12.31 11.04
CA ALA A 93 -5.15 -11.43 11.83
C ALA A 93 -6.14 -12.22 12.69
N GLN A 94 -6.73 -13.28 12.14
CA GLN A 94 -7.63 -14.17 12.89
C GLN A 94 -6.90 -14.87 14.03
N VAL A 95 -5.67 -15.33 13.81
CA VAL A 95 -4.86 -15.96 14.84
C VAL A 95 -4.53 -14.96 15.95
N VAL A 96 -4.15 -13.73 15.58
CA VAL A 96 -3.85 -12.66 16.53
C VAL A 96 -5.08 -12.34 17.39
N GLU A 97 -6.26 -12.24 16.79
CA GLU A 97 -7.50 -11.97 17.54
C GLU A 97 -7.82 -13.09 18.52
N ARG A 98 -7.67 -14.34 18.11
CA ARG A 98 -7.88 -15.49 19.01
C ARG A 98 -6.89 -15.47 20.16
N THR A 99 -5.64 -15.12 19.93
CA THR A 99 -4.62 -15.00 20.95
C THR A 99 -4.96 -13.89 21.94
N LYS A 100 -5.39 -12.73 21.44
CA LYS A 100 -5.83 -11.61 22.28
C LYS A 100 -7.00 -11.98 23.16
N GLU A 101 -8.00 -12.66 22.62
CA GLU A 101 -9.16 -13.12 23.36
C GLU A 101 -8.76 -14.08 24.48
N LYS A 102 -7.86 -15.01 24.19
CA LYS A 102 -7.34 -15.95 25.16
C LYS A 102 -6.60 -15.26 26.28
N GLU A 103 -5.71 -14.34 25.97
CA GLU A 103 -4.98 -13.56 26.96
C GLU A 103 -5.92 -12.71 27.81
N HIS A 104 -6.91 -12.11 27.19
CA HIS A 104 -7.90 -11.30 27.90
C HIS A 104 -8.74 -12.15 28.85
N SER A 105 -9.14 -13.35 28.46
CA SER A 105 -9.86 -14.30 29.28
C SER A 105 -9.03 -14.74 30.49
N GLU A 106 -7.74 -14.97 30.28
CA GLU A 106 -6.81 -15.32 31.36
C GLU A 106 -6.66 -14.17 32.34
N TYR A 107 -6.52 -12.96 31.87
CA TYR A 107 -6.46 -11.77 32.69
C TYR A 107 -7.71 -11.61 33.53
N ARG A 108 -8.89 -11.78 32.96
CA ARG A 108 -10.16 -11.72 33.72
C ARG A 108 -10.24 -12.75 34.83
N ARG A 109 -9.74 -13.95 34.58
CA ARG A 109 -9.73 -15.01 35.59
C ARG A 109 -8.82 -14.66 36.77
N GLN A 110 -7.70 -13.98 36.50
CA GLN A 110 -6.75 -13.55 37.50
C GLN A 110 -7.19 -12.27 38.24
N HIS A 111 -8.03 -11.47 37.61
CA HIS A 111 -8.47 -10.16 38.08
C HIS A 111 -9.99 -10.00 37.97
N PRO A 112 -10.77 -10.85 38.68
CA PRO A 112 -12.23 -10.80 38.57
C PRO A 112 -12.85 -9.47 39.05
N GLU A 113 -12.17 -8.75 39.91
CA GLU A 113 -12.59 -7.46 40.42
C GLU A 113 -12.51 -6.33 39.40
N ARG A 114 -11.87 -6.56 38.25
CA ARG A 114 -11.67 -5.55 37.21
C ARG A 114 -12.55 -5.75 35.98
N VAL A 115 -13.54 -6.61 36.09
CA VAL A 115 -14.45 -6.88 35.00
C VAL A 115 -15.49 -5.77 34.85
#